data_4f876c4c3796720b8da52f274915c610
#
_entry.id   4f876c4c3796720b8da52f274915c610
#
_cell.length_a   1.000
_cell.length_b   1.000
_cell.length_c   1.000
_cell.angle_alpha   90.00
_cell.angle_beta   90.00
_cell.angle_gamma   90.00
#
_symmetry.space_group_name_H-M   'P 1'
#
loop_
_entity.id
_entity.type
_entity.pdbx_description
1 polymer ?
#
loop_
_entity_poly.entity_id
_entity_poly.type
_entity_poly.pdbx_seq_one_letter_code
_entity_poly.pdbx_strand_id
1 'polypeptide(L)'
;LISSAAAQGWKIPQPSPGLMPNPAQGKGLYAQHCAACHGADLKGSDKGPPMLHKVYEPSHHADIAFQLAVANGVRAHHWQFGDMAPVPGLTPDDVAHITAFVRGEQRKVGIR
;
A
#
# COMPACT_ATOMS: atom_id res chain seq x y z
N LEU A 1 -0.70 8.41 31.70
CA LEU A 1 -1.46 9.07 30.74
C LEU A 1 -1.73 8.25 29.51
N ILE A 2 -2.93 8.33 29.07
CA ILE A 2 -3.42 7.57 27.97
C ILE A 2 -2.63 7.79 26.71
N SER A 3 -2.25 9.03 26.51
CA SER A 3 -1.51 9.44 25.33
C SER A 3 -0.23 8.66 25.13
N SER A 4 0.38 8.15 26.20
CA SER A 4 1.64 7.46 26.05
C SER A 4 1.49 6.14 25.31
N ALA A 5 0.48 5.35 25.63
CA ALA A 5 0.25 4.10 24.93
C ALA A 5 -0.12 4.36 23.46
N ALA A 6 -1.00 5.33 23.22
CA ALA A 6 -1.37 5.70 21.86
C ALA A 6 -0.16 6.21 21.09
N ALA A 7 0.64 7.06 21.70
CA ALA A 7 1.81 7.62 21.05
C ALA A 7 2.87 6.56 20.75
N GLN A 8 3.01 5.56 21.62
CA GLN A 8 4.05 4.55 21.48
C GLN A 8 3.60 3.36 20.65
N GLY A 9 2.35 2.91 20.82
CA GLY A 9 1.87 1.69 20.22
C GLY A 9 1.05 1.88 18.96
N TRP A 10 0.53 3.07 18.74
CA TRP A 10 -0.50 3.29 17.72
C TRP A 10 -0.14 4.40 16.75
N LYS A 11 1.15 4.62 16.52
CA LYS A 11 1.57 5.56 15.50
C LYS A 11 1.17 5.06 14.13
N ILE A 12 0.46 5.91 13.40
CA ILE A 12 0.15 5.66 12.00
C ILE A 12 1.31 6.21 11.19
N PRO A 13 1.95 5.40 10.35
CA PRO A 13 3.02 5.90 9.49
C PRO A 13 2.51 7.01 8.60
N GLN A 14 3.25 8.11 8.54
CA GLN A 14 2.86 9.28 7.77
C GLN A 14 4.01 9.69 6.86
N PRO A 15 3.74 10.03 5.60
CA PRO A 15 4.78 10.64 4.76
C PRO A 15 5.19 11.99 5.29
N SER A 16 6.36 12.45 4.85
CA SER A 16 6.88 13.76 5.26
C SER A 16 5.89 14.88 4.90
N PRO A 17 5.73 15.88 5.77
CA PRO A 17 4.85 17.00 5.46
C PRO A 17 5.26 17.69 4.16
N GLY A 18 4.29 17.97 3.31
CA GLY A 18 4.54 18.63 2.03
C GLY A 18 5.12 17.74 0.94
N LEU A 19 5.28 16.45 1.20
CA LEU A 19 5.75 15.52 0.17
C LEU A 19 4.82 15.53 -1.03
N MET A 20 5.41 15.64 -2.22
CA MET A 20 4.69 15.45 -3.48
C MET A 20 5.01 14.05 -4.01
N PRO A 21 4.10 13.09 -3.85
CA PRO A 21 4.37 11.72 -4.27
C PRO A 21 4.69 11.62 -5.76
N ASN A 22 5.71 10.83 -6.08
CA ASN A 22 6.19 10.66 -7.44
C ASN A 22 5.85 9.26 -7.95
N PRO A 23 4.88 9.13 -8.88
CA PRO A 23 4.48 7.83 -9.41
C PRO A 23 5.60 7.09 -10.14
N ALA A 24 6.50 7.80 -10.80
CA ALA A 24 7.62 7.15 -11.50
C ALA A 24 8.57 6.48 -10.52
N GLN A 25 8.85 7.14 -9.40
CA GLN A 25 9.64 6.53 -8.32
C GLN A 25 8.87 5.37 -7.69
N GLY A 26 7.58 5.54 -7.51
CA GLY A 26 6.70 4.49 -6.98
C GLY A 26 6.68 3.25 -7.84
N LYS A 27 6.75 3.41 -9.17
CA LYS A 27 6.79 2.28 -10.09
C LYS A 27 8.01 1.38 -9.83
N GLY A 28 9.18 1.98 -9.66
CA GLY A 28 10.39 1.23 -9.36
C GLY A 28 10.33 0.51 -8.01
N LEU A 29 9.83 1.21 -7.00
CA LEU A 29 9.66 0.63 -5.67
C LEU A 29 8.62 -0.49 -5.66
N TYR A 30 7.53 -0.33 -6.39
CA TYR A 30 6.53 -1.39 -6.55
C TYR A 30 7.15 -2.64 -7.17
N ALA A 31 7.93 -2.46 -8.23
CA ALA A 31 8.58 -3.58 -8.90
C ALA A 31 9.50 -4.36 -7.95
N GLN A 32 10.19 -3.66 -7.07
CA GLN A 32 11.12 -4.28 -6.12
C GLN A 32 10.42 -4.98 -4.95
N HIS A 33 9.33 -4.40 -4.44
CA HIS A 33 8.79 -4.79 -3.14
C HIS A 33 7.38 -5.38 -3.17
N CYS A 34 6.64 -5.18 -4.24
CA CYS A 34 5.22 -5.53 -4.28
C CYS A 34 4.88 -6.48 -5.42
N ALA A 35 5.57 -6.39 -6.54
CA ALA A 35 5.22 -7.11 -7.76
C ALA A 35 5.29 -8.62 -7.61
N ALA A 36 6.18 -9.14 -6.77
CA ALA A 36 6.32 -10.59 -6.59
C ALA A 36 5.02 -11.25 -6.13
N CYS A 37 4.22 -10.55 -5.34
CA CYS A 37 2.93 -11.05 -4.86
C CYS A 37 1.75 -10.47 -5.62
N HIS A 38 1.80 -9.18 -5.94
CA HIS A 38 0.65 -8.47 -6.53
C HIS A 38 0.67 -8.41 -8.06
N GLY A 39 1.72 -8.95 -8.67
CA GLY A 39 1.88 -8.96 -10.12
C GLY A 39 2.59 -7.72 -10.64
N ALA A 40 3.45 -7.91 -11.65
CA ALA A 40 4.15 -6.79 -12.29
C ALA A 40 3.17 -5.83 -12.97
N ASP A 41 2.02 -6.35 -13.40
CA ASP A 41 0.95 -5.59 -14.04
C ASP A 41 -0.17 -5.17 -13.07
N LEU A 42 0.02 -5.34 -11.77
CA LEU A 42 -0.94 -5.05 -10.71
C LEU A 42 -2.21 -5.91 -10.79
N LYS A 43 -2.18 -7.00 -11.53
CA LYS A 43 -3.34 -7.88 -11.72
C LYS A 43 -3.33 -9.09 -10.81
N GLY A 44 -2.42 -9.12 -9.85
CA GLY A 44 -2.32 -10.19 -8.88
C GLY A 44 -1.52 -11.37 -9.37
N SER A 45 -1.40 -12.35 -8.50
CA SER A 45 -0.76 -13.63 -8.77
C SER A 45 -1.39 -14.69 -7.86
N ASP A 46 -0.80 -15.87 -7.81
CA ASP A 46 -1.20 -16.89 -6.85
C ASP A 46 -0.82 -16.56 -5.40
N LYS A 47 -0.02 -15.50 -5.19
CA LYS A 47 0.47 -15.12 -3.87
C LYS A 47 -0.18 -13.85 -3.30
N GLY A 48 -0.86 -13.08 -4.12
CA GLY A 48 -1.48 -11.85 -3.65
C GLY A 48 -2.54 -11.32 -4.62
N PRO A 49 -3.43 -10.47 -4.10
CA PRO A 49 -4.56 -9.97 -4.88
C PRO A 49 -4.15 -8.91 -5.89
N PRO A 50 -5.01 -8.70 -6.91
CA PRO A 50 -4.78 -7.63 -7.88
C PRO A 50 -5.00 -6.27 -7.24
N MET A 51 -4.08 -5.33 -7.45
CA MET A 51 -4.26 -3.95 -7.03
C MET A 51 -5.23 -3.22 -7.97
N LEU A 52 -5.37 -3.67 -9.21
CA LEU A 52 -6.34 -3.16 -10.17
C LEU A 52 -7.69 -3.86 -9.96
N HIS A 53 -8.28 -3.62 -8.82
CA HIS A 53 -9.58 -4.19 -8.45
C HIS A 53 -10.37 -3.16 -7.67
N LYS A 54 -11.68 -3.17 -7.86
CA LYS A 54 -12.57 -2.22 -7.23
C LYS A 54 -12.47 -2.22 -5.69
N VAL A 55 -12.17 -3.35 -5.11
CA VAL A 55 -11.97 -3.47 -3.66
C VAL A 55 -10.90 -2.49 -3.15
N TYR A 56 -9.92 -2.15 -3.99
CA TYR A 56 -8.83 -1.24 -3.62
C TYR A 56 -9.05 0.19 -4.10
N GLU A 57 -10.25 0.55 -4.51
CA GLU A 57 -10.56 1.94 -4.84
C GLU A 57 -10.39 2.84 -3.60
N PRO A 58 -10.11 4.14 -3.79
CA PRO A 58 -9.81 5.03 -2.66
C PRO A 58 -10.92 5.12 -1.61
N SER A 59 -12.17 4.98 -1.99
CA SER A 59 -13.29 5.02 -1.04
C SER A 59 -13.39 3.75 -0.18
N HIS A 60 -12.79 2.65 -0.63
CA HIS A 60 -12.80 1.37 0.07
C HIS A 60 -11.52 1.17 0.89
N HIS A 61 -10.38 1.43 0.25
CA HIS A 61 -9.05 1.34 0.85
C HIS A 61 -8.34 2.66 0.61
N ALA A 62 -8.45 3.58 1.55
CA ALA A 62 -7.79 4.88 1.48
C ALA A 62 -6.26 4.72 1.46
N ASP A 63 -5.56 5.77 1.07
CA ASP A 63 -4.10 5.72 0.94
C ASP A 63 -3.40 5.29 2.23
N ILE A 64 -3.96 5.63 3.39
CA ILE A 64 -3.43 5.21 4.68
C ILE A 64 -3.39 3.68 4.82
N ALA A 65 -4.27 2.97 4.14
CA ALA A 65 -4.29 1.51 4.18
C ALA A 65 -3.01 0.91 3.60
N PHE A 66 -2.41 1.57 2.61
CA PHE A 66 -1.13 1.15 2.05
C PHE A 66 -0.02 1.30 3.09
N GLN A 67 0.00 2.41 3.83
CA GLN A 67 0.97 2.64 4.89
C GLN A 67 0.86 1.58 5.99
N LEU A 68 -0.36 1.28 6.41
CA LEU A 68 -0.59 0.29 7.46
C LEU A 68 -0.25 -1.11 6.99
N ALA A 69 -0.56 -1.45 5.74
CA ALA A 69 -0.25 -2.77 5.18
C ALA A 69 1.25 -3.02 5.14
N VAL A 70 2.01 -2.04 4.69
CA VAL A 70 3.48 -2.17 4.61
C VAL A 70 4.09 -2.26 6.01
N ALA A 71 3.61 -1.44 6.94
CA ALA A 71 4.19 -1.37 8.27
C ALA A 71 3.84 -2.59 9.14
N ASN A 72 2.61 -3.06 9.05
CA ASN A 72 2.07 -4.04 9.99
C ASN A 72 1.60 -5.34 9.33
N GLY A 73 1.57 -5.39 8.01
CA GLY A 73 0.94 -6.50 7.30
C GLY A 73 -0.57 -6.40 7.32
N VAL A 74 -1.22 -7.38 6.74
CA VAL A 74 -2.67 -7.43 6.64
C VAL A 74 -3.16 -8.83 6.94
N ARG A 75 -4.20 -8.93 7.75
CA ARG A 75 -4.92 -10.18 7.92
C ARG A 75 -5.80 -10.42 6.69
N ALA A 76 -5.83 -11.66 6.19
CA ALA A 76 -6.67 -12.01 5.06
C ALA A 76 -8.15 -11.76 5.41
N HIS A 77 -8.85 -11.00 4.57
CA HIS A 77 -10.27 -10.72 4.79
C HIS A 77 -11.11 -10.65 3.50
N HIS A 78 -10.54 -10.25 2.38
CA HIS A 78 -11.24 -10.25 1.10
C HIS A 78 -10.85 -11.44 0.21
N TRP A 79 -9.66 -11.98 0.42
CA TRP A 79 -9.06 -12.97 -0.47
C TRP A 79 -8.53 -14.16 0.31
N GLN A 80 -8.31 -15.27 -0.38
CA GLN A 80 -7.81 -16.49 0.25
C GLN A 80 -6.33 -16.74 -0.06
N PHE A 81 -5.56 -15.67 -0.14
CA PHE A 81 -4.11 -15.76 -0.37
C PHE A 81 -3.30 -15.91 0.92
N GLY A 82 -3.97 -15.86 2.06
CA GLY A 82 -3.30 -15.78 3.34
C GLY A 82 -3.04 -14.34 3.76
N ASP A 83 -2.39 -14.18 4.90
CA ASP A 83 -2.08 -12.87 5.44
C ASP A 83 -0.92 -12.26 4.67
N MET A 84 -0.91 -10.93 4.54
CA MET A 84 0.23 -10.20 4.02
C MET A 84 1.20 -9.91 5.15
N ALA A 85 2.46 -10.29 4.99
CA ALA A 85 3.50 -9.93 5.95
C ALA A 85 3.88 -8.45 5.81
N PRO A 86 4.36 -7.81 6.87
CA PRO A 86 4.96 -6.47 6.76
C PRO A 86 6.11 -6.47 5.76
N VAL A 87 6.33 -5.34 5.11
CA VAL A 87 7.42 -5.17 4.14
C VAL A 87 8.49 -4.28 4.78
N PRO A 88 9.63 -4.84 5.18
CA PRO A 88 10.69 -4.05 5.82
C PRO A 88 11.45 -3.21 4.81
N GLY A 89 12.12 -2.17 5.29
CA GLY A 89 13.02 -1.37 4.48
C GLY A 89 12.37 -0.26 3.67
N LEU A 90 11.06 -0.04 3.83
CA LEU A 90 10.35 1.05 3.17
C LEU A 90 10.00 2.14 4.16
N THR A 91 10.31 3.39 3.80
CA THR A 91 9.87 4.55 4.58
C THR A 91 8.44 4.90 4.22
N PRO A 92 7.74 5.68 5.06
CA PRO A 92 6.42 6.19 4.68
C PRO A 92 6.43 7.01 3.38
N ASP A 93 7.52 7.72 3.09
CA ASP A 93 7.65 8.44 1.82
C ASP A 93 7.72 7.48 0.64
N ASP A 94 8.48 6.38 0.77
CA ASP A 94 8.53 5.35 -0.26
C ASP A 94 7.15 4.79 -0.53
N VAL A 95 6.39 4.48 0.52
CA VAL A 95 5.03 3.95 0.39
C VAL A 95 4.10 4.98 -0.28
N ALA A 96 4.27 6.27 0.01
CA ALA A 96 3.49 7.31 -0.64
C ALA A 96 3.76 7.34 -2.16
N HIS A 97 5.01 7.16 -2.58
CA HIS A 97 5.33 7.07 -4.00
C HIS A 97 4.71 5.83 -4.64
N ILE A 98 4.77 4.67 -3.97
CA ILE A 98 4.13 3.44 -4.44
C ILE A 98 2.63 3.64 -4.58
N THR A 99 2.00 4.24 -3.58
CA THR A 99 0.56 4.50 -3.59
C THR A 99 0.18 5.39 -4.76
N ALA A 100 0.94 6.44 -5.02
CA ALA A 100 0.71 7.33 -6.16
C ALA A 100 0.77 6.56 -7.48
N PHE A 101 1.73 5.66 -7.62
CA PHE A 101 1.83 4.80 -8.80
C PHE A 101 0.59 3.92 -8.96
N VAL A 102 0.21 3.20 -7.90
CA VAL A 102 -0.96 2.32 -7.93
C VAL A 102 -2.23 3.10 -8.27
N ARG A 103 -2.44 4.25 -7.63
CA ARG A 103 -3.62 5.10 -7.90
C ARG A 103 -3.65 5.57 -9.35
N GLY A 104 -2.49 5.93 -9.91
CA GLY A 104 -2.40 6.31 -11.31
C GLY A 104 -2.80 5.18 -12.24
N GLU A 105 -2.35 3.95 -11.96
CA GLU A 105 -2.72 2.78 -12.76
C GLU A 105 -4.22 2.44 -12.59
N GLN A 106 -4.74 2.55 -11.39
CA GLN A 106 -6.18 2.37 -11.14
C GLN A 106 -7.01 3.34 -11.98
N ARG A 107 -6.64 4.61 -11.99
CA ARG A 107 -7.39 5.63 -12.77
C ARG A 107 -7.39 5.32 -14.27
N LYS A 108 -6.30 4.77 -14.79
CA LYS A 108 -6.22 4.39 -16.21
C LYS A 108 -7.26 3.35 -16.60
N VAL A 109 -7.69 2.53 -15.65
CA VAL A 109 -8.70 1.49 -15.91
C VAL A 109 -10.05 1.83 -15.27
N GLY A 110 -10.25 3.08 -14.88
CA GLY A 110 -11.55 3.56 -14.39
C GLY A 110 -11.84 3.30 -12.93
N ILE A 111 -10.86 2.90 -12.15
CA ILE A 111 -11.01 2.71 -10.69
C ILE A 111 -10.69 4.04 -10.01
N ARG A 112 -11.68 4.60 -9.32
CA ARG A 112 -11.57 5.92 -8.69
C ARG A 112 -12.08 5.93 -7.26
#